data_6286952d81f2adba33bfe852ee5e17e4
#
_entry.id   6286952d81f2adba33bfe852ee5e17e4
#
_cell.length_a   1.000
_cell.length_b   1.000
_cell.length_c   1.000
_cell.angle_alpha   90.00
_cell.angle_beta   90.00
_cell.angle_gamma   90.00
#
_symmetry.space_group_name_H-M   'P 1'
#
loop_
_entity.id
_entity.type
_entity.pdbx_description
1 polymer ?
#
loop_
_entity_poly.entity_id
_entity_poly.type
_entity_poly.pdbx_seq_one_letter_code
_entity_poly.pdbx_strand_id
1 'polypeptide(L)'
;MSQKRRIRKNIVNFCFENEKSKHHNSPVKIIKCGMKKGLVALISNLVIVTVLVVSFSVAYLAADKTREVNVASKAIYQGDETKGKVALMFNVYERTDNVEKIMAIFEEYGYLTTFFAGGCWAAKNADAVVKMHTAGFEVGNHGYLHRDHAKLNYDENVKEIRLTGRLVSTILKDFDDFERLTLFAPPSGSIGEPMMKAAEDLGYKVIMWTRDTIDWRDQDADLIFTRATDGLKAGELILLHPTDATVQALPRILDYVKIVGLTADIVSNVI
;
A
#
# COMPACT_ATOMS: atom_id res chain seq x y z
N MET A 1 -16.38 48.43 11.66
CA MET A 1 -16.44 49.20 10.37
C MET A 1 -15.39 48.66 9.43
N SER A 2 -15.83 48.02 8.32
CA SER A 2 -15.01 47.20 7.41
C SER A 2 -13.93 48.07 6.71
N GLN A 3 -12.74 47.48 6.56
CA GLN A 3 -11.56 48.04 5.87
C GLN A 3 -11.90 48.64 4.46
N LYS A 4 -12.91 48.15 3.79
CA LYS A 4 -13.44 48.71 2.52
C LYS A 4 -14.01 50.14 2.62
N ARG A 5 -14.54 50.53 3.80
CA ARG A 5 -15.03 51.92 4.02
C ARG A 5 -13.88 52.89 4.24
N ARG A 6 -12.75 52.44 4.78
CA ARG A 6 -11.56 53.25 5.05
C ARG A 6 -10.83 53.63 3.74
N ILE A 7 -10.73 52.69 2.81
CA ILE A 7 -10.09 52.92 1.49
C ILE A 7 -10.91 53.88 0.61
N ARG A 8 -12.26 53.76 0.63
CA ARG A 8 -13.12 54.69 -0.09
C ARG A 8 -13.03 56.12 0.43
N LYS A 9 -12.88 56.35 1.73
CA LYS A 9 -12.72 57.69 2.33
C LYS A 9 -11.37 58.33 1.97
N ASN A 10 -10.31 57.57 1.92
CA ASN A 10 -8.98 58.09 1.59
C ASN A 10 -8.85 58.49 0.11
N ILE A 11 -9.50 57.81 -0.81
CA ILE A 11 -9.50 58.16 -2.23
C ILE A 11 -10.32 59.44 -2.49
N VAL A 12 -11.40 59.64 -1.76
CA VAL A 12 -12.22 60.85 -1.87
C VAL A 12 -11.48 62.06 -1.29
N ASN A 13 -10.73 61.90 -0.17
CA ASN A 13 -9.98 63.01 0.43
C ASN A 13 -8.75 63.41 -0.39
N PHE A 14 -8.09 62.48 -1.08
CA PHE A 14 -6.93 62.82 -1.94
C PHE A 14 -7.31 63.68 -3.18
N CYS A 15 -8.53 63.60 -3.65
CA CYS A 15 -9.03 64.43 -4.73
C CYS A 15 -9.45 65.84 -4.28
N PHE A 16 -9.64 66.09 -2.95
CA PHE A 16 -10.12 67.39 -2.45
C PHE A 16 -9.01 68.33 -1.94
N GLU A 17 -7.81 67.86 -1.65
CA GLU A 17 -6.72 68.69 -1.11
C GLU A 17 -5.86 69.43 -2.11
N ASN A 18 -6.00 69.17 -3.41
CA ASN A 18 -5.16 69.80 -4.45
C ASN A 18 -5.83 71.02 -5.17
N GLU A 19 -6.96 71.50 -4.69
CA GLU A 19 -7.65 72.62 -5.34
C GLU A 19 -7.78 73.90 -4.49
N LYS A 20 -6.84 74.19 -3.60
CA LYS A 20 -6.80 75.52 -2.93
C LYS A 20 -5.59 76.32 -3.38
N SER A 21 -5.53 76.73 -4.64
CA SER A 21 -4.87 78.00 -5.08
C SER A 21 -5.14 78.29 -6.55
N LYS A 22 -5.97 79.19 -6.79
CA LYS A 22 -5.96 80.31 -7.75
C LYS A 22 -7.35 80.61 -8.30
N HIS A 23 -7.80 81.81 -7.97
CA HIS A 23 -8.95 82.49 -8.61
C HIS A 23 -8.82 82.56 -10.12
N HIS A 24 -9.73 81.94 -10.84
CA HIS A 24 -10.26 82.46 -12.12
C HIS A 24 -11.59 81.76 -12.42
N ASN A 25 -12.62 82.55 -12.69
CA ASN A 25 -13.97 82.10 -13.05
C ASN A 25 -13.95 81.39 -14.43
N SER A 26 -14.00 80.07 -14.39
CA SER A 26 -14.32 79.20 -15.51
C SER A 26 -15.18 78.07 -15.04
N PRO A 27 -16.20 77.58 -15.76
CA PRO A 27 -17.06 76.47 -15.26
C PRO A 27 -16.25 75.17 -15.11
N VAL A 28 -16.24 74.68 -13.88
CA VAL A 28 -15.55 73.47 -13.55
C VAL A 28 -16.21 72.27 -14.31
N LYS A 29 -15.53 71.78 -15.32
CA LYS A 29 -15.91 70.52 -15.96
C LYS A 29 -15.56 69.34 -14.99
N ILE A 30 -16.56 68.80 -14.32
CA ILE A 30 -16.39 67.59 -13.54
C ILE A 30 -16.10 66.42 -14.47
N ILE A 31 -14.84 66.03 -14.62
CA ILE A 31 -14.45 64.81 -15.31
C ILE A 31 -14.85 63.65 -14.41
N LYS A 32 -16.02 63.09 -14.64
CA LYS A 32 -16.38 61.80 -14.05
C LYS A 32 -15.44 60.72 -14.65
N CYS A 33 -14.35 60.41 -13.96
CA CYS A 33 -13.53 59.24 -14.26
C CYS A 33 -14.33 57.99 -13.88
N GLY A 34 -15.32 57.64 -14.69
CA GLY A 34 -16.09 56.41 -14.55
C GLY A 34 -15.40 55.33 -15.34
N MET A 35 -14.70 54.40 -14.66
CA MET A 35 -14.33 53.14 -15.30
C MET A 35 -15.61 52.56 -15.90
N LYS A 36 -15.58 52.24 -17.20
CA LYS A 36 -16.75 51.64 -17.86
C LYS A 36 -17.20 50.42 -17.06
N LYS A 37 -18.46 50.37 -16.65
CA LYS A 37 -19.03 49.27 -15.81
C LYS A 37 -18.67 47.88 -16.35
N GLY A 38 -18.50 47.76 -17.68
CA GLY A 38 -18.06 46.51 -18.33
C GLY A 38 -16.60 46.12 -17.99
N LEU A 39 -15.68 47.08 -17.83
CA LEU A 39 -14.28 46.78 -17.49
C LEU A 39 -14.15 46.31 -16.05
N VAL A 40 -14.92 46.86 -15.11
CA VAL A 40 -14.95 46.43 -13.71
C VAL A 40 -15.51 45.01 -13.61
N ALA A 41 -16.60 44.73 -14.35
CA ALA A 41 -17.18 43.38 -14.40
C ALA A 41 -16.20 42.36 -15.01
N LEU A 42 -15.48 42.72 -16.05
CA LEU A 42 -14.48 41.84 -16.69
C LEU A 42 -13.32 41.50 -15.73
N ILE A 43 -12.78 42.52 -15.04
CA ILE A 43 -11.69 42.30 -14.05
C ILE A 43 -12.21 41.45 -12.87
N SER A 44 -13.42 41.72 -12.38
CA SER A 44 -14.02 40.93 -11.28
C SER A 44 -14.20 39.46 -11.67
N ASN A 45 -14.71 39.19 -12.88
CA ASN A 45 -14.88 37.83 -13.38
C ASN A 45 -13.53 37.13 -13.57
N LEU A 46 -12.52 37.81 -14.09
CA LEU A 46 -11.17 37.25 -14.24
C LEU A 46 -10.57 36.85 -12.88
N VAL A 47 -10.70 37.72 -11.87
CA VAL A 47 -10.22 37.43 -10.52
C VAL A 47 -10.95 36.23 -9.93
N ILE A 48 -12.28 36.12 -10.11
CA ILE A 48 -13.06 34.99 -9.63
C ILE A 48 -12.59 33.68 -10.29
N VAL A 49 -12.44 33.67 -11.62
CA VAL A 49 -11.96 32.52 -12.37
C VAL A 49 -10.55 32.11 -11.91
N THR A 50 -9.64 33.09 -11.74
CA THR A 50 -8.28 32.78 -11.26
C THR A 50 -8.30 32.17 -9.87
N VAL A 51 -9.10 32.69 -8.94
CA VAL A 51 -9.24 32.11 -7.58
C VAL A 51 -9.81 30.70 -7.63
N LEU A 52 -10.80 30.45 -8.48
CA LEU A 52 -11.37 29.10 -8.63
C LEU A 52 -10.34 28.10 -9.19
N VAL A 53 -9.59 28.49 -10.23
CA VAL A 53 -8.54 27.65 -10.82
C VAL A 53 -7.45 27.33 -9.79
N VAL A 54 -6.96 28.33 -9.06
CA VAL A 54 -5.95 28.11 -8.01
C VAL A 54 -6.50 27.23 -6.89
N SER A 55 -7.72 27.47 -6.44
CA SER A 55 -8.33 26.64 -5.38
C SER A 55 -8.52 25.20 -5.83
N PHE A 56 -8.96 24.99 -7.09
CA PHE A 56 -9.10 23.65 -7.66
C PHE A 56 -7.75 22.95 -7.79
N SER A 57 -6.70 23.66 -8.26
CA SER A 57 -5.35 23.12 -8.38
C SER A 57 -4.77 22.72 -7.03
N VAL A 58 -4.94 23.55 -5.99
CA VAL A 58 -4.50 23.24 -4.63
C VAL A 58 -5.25 22.04 -4.05
N ALA A 59 -6.57 21.98 -4.25
CA ALA A 59 -7.39 20.85 -3.82
C ALA A 59 -6.99 19.53 -4.54
N TYR A 60 -6.70 19.62 -5.84
CA TYR A 60 -6.24 18.48 -6.63
C TYR A 60 -4.88 17.94 -6.14
N LEU A 61 -3.90 18.83 -5.94
CA LEU A 61 -2.58 18.46 -5.42
C LEU A 61 -2.64 17.92 -3.98
N ALA A 62 -3.52 18.46 -3.14
CA ALA A 62 -3.73 17.97 -1.79
C ALA A 62 -4.41 16.59 -1.79
N ALA A 63 -5.38 16.36 -2.68
CA ALA A 63 -6.04 15.07 -2.85
C ALA A 63 -5.08 13.98 -3.35
N ASP A 64 -4.17 14.33 -4.27
CA ASP A 64 -3.15 13.40 -4.79
C ASP A 64 -2.19 12.98 -3.68
N LYS A 65 -1.71 13.92 -2.89
CA LYS A 65 -0.80 13.65 -1.76
C LYS A 65 -1.46 12.83 -0.63
N THR A 66 -2.75 13.07 -0.34
CA THR A 66 -3.51 12.26 0.64
C THR A 66 -3.80 10.87 0.12
N ARG A 67 -3.88 10.68 -1.20
CA ARG A 67 -4.12 9.41 -1.86
C ARG A 67 -2.89 8.50 -1.75
N GLU A 68 -1.66 9.01 -1.99
CA GLU A 68 -0.41 8.25 -1.79
C GLU A 68 -0.23 7.79 -0.34
N VAL A 69 -0.49 8.65 0.64
CA VAL A 69 -0.42 8.31 2.07
C VAL A 69 -1.45 7.25 2.46
N ASN A 70 -2.65 7.29 1.88
CA ASN A 70 -3.71 6.30 2.17
C ASN A 70 -3.42 4.92 1.55
N VAL A 71 -2.72 4.87 0.42
CA VAL A 71 -2.32 3.62 -0.24
C VAL A 71 -1.25 2.89 0.59
N ALA A 72 -0.22 3.60 1.06
CA ALA A 72 0.83 3.03 1.90
C ALA A 72 0.31 2.52 3.26
N SER A 73 -0.76 3.11 3.80
CA SER A 73 -1.37 2.71 5.08
C SER A 73 -2.24 1.45 5.02
N LYS A 74 -2.55 0.95 3.84
CA LYS A 74 -3.39 -0.24 3.65
C LYS A 74 -2.62 -1.56 3.56
N ALA A 75 -1.31 -1.54 3.37
CA ALA A 75 -0.49 -2.74 3.41
C ALA A 75 -0.16 -3.11 4.86
N ILE A 76 -0.22 -4.41 5.17
CA ILE A 76 0.00 -4.94 6.52
C ILE A 76 1.46 -5.38 6.62
N TYR A 77 2.22 -4.71 7.49
CA TYR A 77 3.63 -5.01 7.73
C TYR A 77 3.85 -5.79 9.02
N GLN A 78 2.89 -5.74 9.94
CA GLN A 78 2.97 -6.34 11.25
C GLN A 78 1.57 -6.76 11.71
N GLY A 79 1.48 -7.83 12.47
CA GLY A 79 0.27 -8.31 13.09
C GLY A 79 0.08 -7.80 14.53
N ASP A 80 -0.78 -8.48 15.26
CA ASP A 80 -1.18 -8.15 16.63
C ASP A 80 -0.19 -8.70 17.65
N GLU A 81 0.54 -7.83 18.33
CA GLU A 81 1.53 -8.17 19.35
C GLU A 81 0.89 -8.86 20.58
N THR A 82 -0.41 -8.67 20.83
CA THR A 82 -1.10 -9.25 22.00
C THR A 82 -1.40 -10.74 21.86
N LYS A 83 -1.31 -11.28 20.63
CA LYS A 83 -1.64 -12.69 20.36
C LYS A 83 -0.53 -13.68 20.75
N GLY A 84 0.69 -13.23 21.06
CA GLY A 84 1.82 -14.09 21.37
C GLY A 84 2.28 -14.97 20.18
N LYS A 85 1.98 -14.56 18.95
CA LYS A 85 2.22 -15.31 17.72
C LYS A 85 3.15 -14.56 16.79
N VAL A 86 3.84 -15.31 15.91
CA VAL A 86 4.60 -14.80 14.76
C VAL A 86 4.19 -15.56 13.52
N ALA A 87 4.30 -14.95 12.35
CA ALA A 87 4.12 -15.67 11.09
C ALA A 87 5.45 -15.77 10.34
N LEU A 88 5.89 -17.02 10.11
CA LEU A 88 6.87 -17.30 9.08
C LEU A 88 6.09 -17.44 7.77
N MET A 89 6.40 -16.66 6.75
CA MET A 89 5.66 -16.69 5.50
C MET A 89 6.61 -16.89 4.32
N PHE A 90 6.22 -17.77 3.41
CA PHE A 90 7.06 -18.19 2.30
C PHE A 90 6.51 -17.69 0.96
N ASN A 91 7.30 -16.88 0.24
CA ASN A 91 7.00 -16.55 -1.15
C ASN A 91 7.50 -17.69 -2.06
N VAL A 92 6.56 -18.34 -2.77
CA VAL A 92 6.82 -19.56 -3.53
C VAL A 92 6.61 -19.32 -5.02
N TYR A 93 7.71 -19.39 -5.79
CA TYR A 93 7.66 -19.29 -7.24
C TYR A 93 8.49 -20.40 -7.92
N GLU A 94 9.33 -21.10 -7.16
CA GLU A 94 10.20 -22.21 -7.60
C GLU A 94 10.51 -23.16 -6.44
N ARG A 95 11.35 -24.16 -6.67
CA ARG A 95 11.92 -25.07 -5.65
C ARG A 95 10.88 -25.88 -4.89
N THR A 96 10.03 -26.61 -5.59
CA THR A 96 8.97 -27.46 -5.04
C THR A 96 9.50 -28.50 -4.03
N ASP A 97 10.68 -29.06 -4.27
CA ASP A 97 11.35 -30.00 -3.35
C ASP A 97 11.62 -29.40 -1.96
N ASN A 98 11.99 -28.14 -1.91
CA ASN A 98 12.20 -27.44 -0.64
C ASN A 98 10.89 -27.05 0.03
N VAL A 99 9.84 -26.73 -0.73
CA VAL A 99 8.49 -26.51 -0.19
C VAL A 99 8.01 -27.76 0.57
N GLU A 100 8.20 -28.95 0.03
CA GLU A 100 7.81 -30.20 0.70
C GLU A 100 8.63 -30.45 1.99
N LYS A 101 9.93 -30.15 1.99
CA LYS A 101 10.76 -30.23 3.21
C LYS A 101 10.31 -29.22 4.27
N ILE A 102 9.98 -27.98 3.86
CA ILE A 102 9.47 -26.95 4.78
C ILE A 102 8.16 -27.39 5.42
N MET A 103 7.20 -27.93 4.63
CA MET A 103 5.96 -28.47 5.17
C MET A 103 6.22 -29.55 6.22
N ALA A 104 7.08 -30.53 5.91
CA ALA A 104 7.43 -31.60 6.84
C ALA A 104 8.04 -31.06 8.15
N ILE A 105 8.90 -30.05 8.11
CA ILE A 105 9.46 -29.43 9.31
C ILE A 105 8.34 -28.78 10.16
N PHE A 106 7.42 -28.02 9.55
CA PHE A 106 6.32 -27.42 10.30
C PHE A 106 5.39 -28.45 10.92
N GLU A 107 5.10 -29.54 10.22
CA GLU A 107 4.32 -30.68 10.75
C GLU A 107 5.01 -31.33 11.95
N GLU A 108 6.34 -31.56 11.90
CA GLU A 108 7.13 -32.11 13.01
C GLU A 108 7.06 -31.22 14.26
N TYR A 109 7.09 -29.89 14.09
CA TYR A 109 6.99 -28.93 15.20
C TYR A 109 5.55 -28.71 15.67
N GLY A 110 4.55 -29.14 14.92
CA GLY A 110 3.13 -28.85 15.20
C GLY A 110 2.77 -27.38 15.05
N TYR A 111 3.49 -26.65 14.21
CA TYR A 111 3.26 -25.24 13.88
C TYR A 111 2.64 -25.07 12.50
N LEU A 112 2.10 -23.88 12.24
CA LEU A 112 1.50 -23.53 10.97
C LEU A 112 2.27 -22.38 10.28
N THR A 113 2.08 -22.26 8.98
CA THR A 113 2.72 -21.24 8.15
C THR A 113 1.82 -20.84 6.98
N THR A 114 2.18 -19.74 6.29
CA THR A 114 1.51 -19.26 5.08
C THR A 114 2.45 -19.36 3.89
N PHE A 115 1.97 -20.01 2.81
CA PHE A 115 2.65 -20.05 1.52
C PHE A 115 1.98 -19.10 0.53
N PHE A 116 2.63 -18.04 0.14
CA PHE A 116 2.18 -17.17 -0.95
C PHE A 116 2.61 -17.76 -2.28
N ALA A 117 1.70 -18.46 -2.93
CA ALA A 117 1.98 -19.21 -4.16
C ALA A 117 1.85 -18.33 -5.41
N GLY A 118 2.89 -18.32 -6.25
CA GLY A 118 2.84 -17.77 -7.58
C GLY A 118 2.00 -18.62 -8.54
N GLY A 119 1.16 -17.98 -9.35
CA GLY A 119 0.20 -18.70 -10.19
C GLY A 119 0.84 -19.67 -11.18
N CYS A 120 1.93 -19.27 -11.86
CA CYS A 120 2.66 -20.17 -12.77
C CYS A 120 3.29 -21.37 -12.04
N TRP A 121 3.71 -21.21 -10.80
CA TRP A 121 4.21 -22.32 -9.98
C TRP A 121 3.05 -23.25 -9.57
N ALA A 122 1.95 -22.69 -9.06
CA ALA A 122 0.77 -23.44 -8.65
C ALA A 122 0.16 -24.26 -9.81
N ALA A 123 0.17 -23.72 -11.03
CA ALA A 123 -0.30 -24.42 -12.23
C ALA A 123 0.49 -25.70 -12.54
N LYS A 124 1.78 -25.72 -12.18
CA LYS A 124 2.66 -26.86 -12.38
C LYS A 124 2.72 -27.81 -11.19
N ASN A 125 2.29 -27.34 -10.02
CA ASN A 125 2.43 -28.01 -8.73
C ASN A 125 1.09 -28.05 -7.97
N ALA A 126 0.00 -28.38 -8.67
CA ALA A 126 -1.34 -28.42 -8.07
C ALA A 126 -1.39 -29.36 -6.87
N ASP A 127 -0.71 -30.51 -6.92
CA ASP A 127 -0.65 -31.47 -5.81
C ASP A 127 0.02 -30.86 -4.56
N ALA A 128 1.03 -30.01 -4.73
CA ALA A 128 1.67 -29.31 -3.62
C ALA A 128 0.71 -28.29 -2.96
N VAL A 129 -0.10 -27.58 -3.76
CA VAL A 129 -1.14 -26.69 -3.26
C VAL A 129 -2.20 -27.47 -2.46
N VAL A 130 -2.62 -28.63 -2.97
CA VAL A 130 -3.55 -29.52 -2.25
C VAL A 130 -2.93 -30.00 -0.93
N LYS A 131 -1.66 -30.43 -0.93
CA LYS A 131 -0.96 -30.85 0.30
C LYS A 131 -0.89 -29.72 1.32
N MET A 132 -0.57 -28.46 0.90
CA MET A 132 -0.55 -27.29 1.78
C MET A 132 -1.89 -27.14 2.50
N HIS A 133 -2.98 -27.12 1.73
CA HIS A 133 -4.33 -26.96 2.27
C HIS A 133 -4.71 -28.11 3.22
N THR A 134 -4.47 -29.37 2.82
CA THR A 134 -4.81 -30.55 3.60
C THR A 134 -4.05 -30.64 4.92
N ALA A 135 -2.81 -30.14 4.97
CA ALA A 135 -2.00 -30.04 6.18
C ALA A 135 -2.37 -28.84 7.07
N GLY A 136 -3.36 -28.04 6.69
CA GLY A 136 -3.83 -26.86 7.45
C GLY A 136 -2.98 -25.61 7.26
N PHE A 137 -2.03 -25.60 6.32
CA PHE A 137 -1.26 -24.40 5.99
C PHE A 137 -2.11 -23.42 5.19
N GLU A 138 -1.89 -22.12 5.43
CA GLU A 138 -2.56 -21.07 4.67
C GLU A 138 -1.91 -20.87 3.31
N VAL A 139 -2.74 -20.81 2.26
CA VAL A 139 -2.29 -20.47 0.91
C VAL A 139 -2.67 -19.03 0.60
N GLY A 140 -1.70 -18.20 0.25
CA GLY A 140 -1.87 -16.83 -0.22
C GLY A 140 -1.53 -16.68 -1.70
N ASN A 141 -1.78 -15.50 -2.24
CA ASN A 141 -1.55 -15.12 -3.62
C ASN A 141 -0.22 -14.38 -3.77
N HIS A 142 0.63 -14.78 -4.74
CA HIS A 142 1.91 -14.13 -5.06
C HIS A 142 1.99 -13.64 -6.51
N GLY A 143 0.86 -13.21 -7.10
CA GLY A 143 0.78 -12.87 -8.52
C GLY A 143 0.92 -14.09 -9.43
N TYR A 144 0.68 -13.90 -10.74
CA TYR A 144 0.70 -15.02 -11.68
C TYR A 144 2.08 -15.25 -12.31
N LEU A 145 2.70 -14.21 -12.84
CA LEU A 145 4.00 -14.25 -13.54
C LEU A 145 5.17 -13.65 -12.74
N HIS A 146 4.99 -13.39 -11.46
CA HIS A 146 6.02 -12.74 -10.63
C HIS A 146 6.51 -11.39 -11.19
N ARG A 147 5.58 -10.58 -11.72
CA ARG A 147 5.89 -9.27 -12.33
C ARG A 147 6.12 -8.21 -11.25
N ASP A 148 6.80 -7.14 -11.62
CA ASP A 148 6.94 -5.93 -10.79
C ASP A 148 5.62 -5.15 -10.77
N HIS A 149 4.82 -5.36 -9.73
CA HIS A 149 3.45 -4.87 -9.62
C HIS A 149 3.35 -3.34 -9.53
N ALA A 150 4.39 -2.64 -9.05
CA ALA A 150 4.43 -1.17 -9.05
C ALA A 150 4.54 -0.58 -10.46
N LYS A 151 5.05 -1.34 -11.42
CA LYS A 151 5.18 -0.93 -12.83
C LYS A 151 3.98 -1.30 -13.69
N LEU A 152 3.04 -2.07 -13.15
CA LEU A 152 1.83 -2.47 -13.86
C LEU A 152 0.73 -1.42 -13.68
N ASN A 153 -0.09 -1.25 -14.74
CA ASN A 153 -1.33 -0.50 -14.60
C ASN A 153 -2.39 -1.30 -13.81
N TYR A 154 -3.54 -0.69 -13.54
CA TYR A 154 -4.62 -1.30 -12.76
C TYR A 154 -5.11 -2.64 -13.38
N ASP A 155 -5.40 -2.67 -14.69
CA ASP A 155 -5.95 -3.86 -15.35
C ASP A 155 -4.96 -5.02 -15.38
N GLU A 156 -3.66 -4.74 -15.56
CA GLU A 156 -2.59 -5.72 -15.48
C GLU A 156 -2.47 -6.29 -14.07
N ASN A 157 -2.52 -5.45 -13.03
CA ASN A 157 -2.54 -5.88 -11.64
C ASN A 157 -3.76 -6.76 -11.33
N VAL A 158 -4.95 -6.34 -11.75
CA VAL A 158 -6.18 -7.15 -11.63
C VAL A 158 -6.01 -8.51 -12.30
N LYS A 159 -5.39 -8.56 -13.48
CA LYS A 159 -5.17 -9.81 -14.20
C LYS A 159 -4.22 -10.75 -13.44
N GLU A 160 -3.07 -10.26 -13.00
CA GLU A 160 -2.08 -11.04 -12.24
C GLU A 160 -2.69 -11.66 -10.97
N ILE A 161 -3.35 -10.85 -10.16
CA ILE A 161 -3.94 -11.27 -8.89
C ILE A 161 -5.12 -12.23 -9.12
N ARG A 162 -6.03 -11.89 -10.04
CA ARG A 162 -7.24 -12.67 -10.32
C ARG A 162 -6.93 -14.03 -10.92
N LEU A 163 -5.94 -14.14 -11.83
CA LEU A 163 -5.58 -15.42 -12.46
C LEU A 163 -5.08 -16.40 -11.41
N THR A 164 -4.21 -15.98 -10.50
CA THR A 164 -3.72 -16.84 -9.40
C THR A 164 -4.86 -17.25 -8.47
N GLY A 165 -5.71 -16.30 -8.06
CA GLY A 165 -6.84 -16.61 -7.20
C GLY A 165 -7.80 -17.62 -7.81
N ARG A 166 -8.16 -17.46 -9.08
CA ARG A 166 -9.03 -18.42 -9.81
C ARG A 166 -8.39 -19.78 -9.96
N LEU A 167 -7.09 -19.83 -10.27
CA LEU A 167 -6.36 -21.09 -10.42
C LEU A 167 -6.37 -21.86 -9.10
N VAL A 168 -5.98 -21.25 -7.98
CA VAL A 168 -5.95 -21.91 -6.67
C VAL A 168 -7.36 -22.33 -6.25
N SER A 169 -8.38 -21.48 -6.48
CA SER A 169 -9.77 -21.87 -6.22
C SER A 169 -10.23 -23.04 -7.10
N THR A 170 -9.69 -23.18 -8.32
CA THR A 170 -9.99 -24.34 -9.16
C THR A 170 -9.29 -25.62 -8.65
N ILE A 171 -8.06 -25.49 -8.15
CA ILE A 171 -7.31 -26.62 -7.58
C ILE A 171 -8.02 -27.13 -6.30
N LEU A 172 -8.49 -26.22 -5.45
CA LEU A 172 -9.09 -26.52 -4.15
C LEU A 172 -10.62 -26.59 -4.17
N LYS A 173 -11.25 -26.64 -5.33
CA LYS A 173 -12.72 -26.56 -5.50
C LYS A 173 -13.52 -27.67 -4.81
N ASP A 174 -12.89 -28.81 -4.55
CA ASP A 174 -13.52 -29.99 -3.96
C ASP A 174 -13.37 -30.02 -2.41
N PHE A 175 -12.77 -28.98 -1.82
CA PHE A 175 -12.65 -28.79 -0.38
C PHE A 175 -13.71 -27.81 0.13
N ASP A 176 -14.63 -28.27 0.95
CA ASP A 176 -15.76 -27.48 1.47
C ASP A 176 -15.31 -26.35 2.43
N ASP A 177 -14.15 -26.46 3.04
CA ASP A 177 -13.55 -25.49 3.95
C ASP A 177 -12.72 -24.41 3.24
N PHE A 178 -12.53 -24.52 1.92
CA PHE A 178 -11.84 -23.52 1.13
C PHE A 178 -12.82 -22.61 0.37
N GLU A 179 -12.92 -21.35 0.78
CA GLU A 179 -13.75 -20.37 0.07
C GLU A 179 -12.97 -19.66 -1.05
N ARG A 180 -11.89 -18.97 -0.71
CA ARG A 180 -11.05 -18.20 -1.64
C ARG A 180 -9.78 -17.69 -0.97
N LEU A 181 -8.78 -17.31 -1.77
CA LEU A 181 -7.63 -16.56 -1.25
C LEU A 181 -8.03 -15.14 -0.85
N THR A 182 -7.56 -14.70 0.31
CA THR A 182 -7.82 -13.37 0.87
C THR A 182 -6.55 -12.54 1.10
N LEU A 183 -5.37 -13.18 1.05
CA LEU A 183 -4.07 -12.55 1.28
C LEU A 183 -3.27 -12.48 -0.02
N PHE A 184 -2.63 -11.33 -0.26
CA PHE A 184 -1.76 -11.08 -1.40
C PHE A 184 -0.41 -10.51 -0.93
N ALA A 185 0.68 -11.24 -1.15
CA ALA A 185 2.04 -10.72 -1.00
C ALA A 185 2.55 -10.33 -2.40
N PRO A 186 2.84 -9.04 -2.66
CA PRO A 186 3.31 -8.61 -3.97
C PRO A 186 4.73 -9.13 -4.24
N PRO A 187 5.01 -9.66 -5.45
CA PRO A 187 6.35 -10.03 -5.87
C PRO A 187 7.37 -8.92 -5.60
N SER A 188 8.52 -9.29 -5.04
CA SER A 188 9.61 -8.37 -4.69
C SER A 188 9.22 -7.21 -3.76
N GLY A 189 8.10 -7.32 -3.03
CA GLY A 189 7.57 -6.23 -2.21
C GLY A 189 7.16 -5.00 -3.00
N SER A 190 6.88 -5.16 -4.29
CA SER A 190 6.62 -4.06 -5.22
C SER A 190 5.21 -3.49 -5.02
N ILE A 191 5.12 -2.31 -4.40
CA ILE A 191 3.87 -1.60 -4.08
C ILE A 191 3.72 -0.36 -4.97
N GLY A 192 2.50 -0.17 -5.48
CA GLY A 192 2.08 1.02 -6.20
C GLY A 192 0.58 1.24 -6.07
N GLU A 193 0.09 2.47 -6.28
CA GLU A 193 -1.33 2.80 -6.17
C GLU A 193 -2.22 1.89 -7.05
N PRO A 194 -1.91 1.63 -8.34
CA PRO A 194 -2.73 0.76 -9.17
C PRO A 194 -2.83 -0.68 -8.62
N MET A 195 -1.74 -1.20 -8.04
CA MET A 195 -1.71 -2.52 -7.42
C MET A 195 -2.57 -2.57 -6.16
N MET A 196 -2.41 -1.59 -5.25
CA MET A 196 -3.17 -1.53 -4.00
C MET A 196 -4.67 -1.45 -4.29
N LYS A 197 -5.07 -0.61 -5.26
CA LYS A 197 -6.47 -0.51 -5.67
C LYS A 197 -6.98 -1.83 -6.27
N ALA A 198 -6.21 -2.49 -7.11
CA ALA A 198 -6.58 -3.77 -7.69
C ALA A 198 -6.76 -4.87 -6.62
N ALA A 199 -5.86 -4.93 -5.63
CA ALA A 199 -5.96 -5.86 -4.53
C ALA A 199 -7.21 -5.58 -3.67
N GLU A 200 -7.49 -4.32 -3.33
CA GLU A 200 -8.67 -3.89 -2.58
C GLU A 200 -9.98 -4.26 -3.32
N ASP A 201 -10.09 -3.91 -4.60
CA ASP A 201 -11.28 -4.18 -5.41
C ASP A 201 -11.54 -5.70 -5.60
N LEU A 202 -10.48 -6.51 -5.51
CA LEU A 202 -10.55 -7.97 -5.53
C LEU A 202 -10.75 -8.58 -4.13
N GLY A 203 -10.80 -7.77 -3.08
CA GLY A 203 -11.00 -8.18 -1.69
C GLY A 203 -9.79 -8.88 -1.06
N TYR A 204 -8.58 -8.52 -1.48
CA TYR A 204 -7.34 -8.98 -0.86
C TYR A 204 -6.80 -8.00 0.16
N LYS A 205 -6.25 -8.53 1.26
CA LYS A 205 -5.35 -7.81 2.15
C LYS A 205 -3.93 -7.93 1.58
N VAL A 206 -3.24 -6.80 1.45
CA VAL A 206 -1.83 -6.79 0.99
C VAL A 206 -0.93 -7.02 2.19
N ILE A 207 -0.12 -8.09 2.12
CA ILE A 207 0.77 -8.53 3.17
C ILE A 207 2.21 -8.22 2.79
N MET A 208 2.87 -7.50 3.67
CA MET A 208 4.29 -7.22 3.65
C MET A 208 4.95 -7.95 4.81
N TRP A 209 6.11 -7.51 5.28
CA TRP A 209 6.85 -8.17 6.34
C TRP A 209 7.49 -7.16 7.30
N THR A 210 7.66 -7.60 8.53
CA THR A 210 8.44 -6.88 9.55
C THR A 210 9.93 -7.18 9.36
N ARG A 211 10.25 -8.45 9.00
CA ARG A 211 11.61 -8.96 8.84
C ARG A 211 11.81 -9.59 7.48
N ASP A 212 12.88 -9.17 6.79
CA ASP A 212 13.36 -9.81 5.56
C ASP A 212 14.62 -10.63 5.90
N THR A 213 14.56 -11.93 5.71
CA THR A 213 15.73 -12.80 5.93
C THR A 213 16.78 -12.68 4.83
N ILE A 214 16.39 -12.12 3.68
CA ILE A 214 17.24 -11.97 2.48
C ILE A 214 17.85 -13.31 2.04
N ASP A 215 17.16 -14.40 2.32
CA ASP A 215 17.59 -15.78 2.03
C ASP A 215 17.69 -16.07 0.53
N TRP A 216 16.90 -15.37 -0.29
CA TRP A 216 16.96 -15.43 -1.75
C TRP A 216 18.31 -14.98 -2.32
N ARG A 217 19.04 -14.10 -1.61
CA ARG A 217 20.33 -13.55 -2.04
C ARG A 217 21.52 -14.23 -1.36
N ASP A 218 21.50 -14.28 -0.03
CA ASP A 218 22.72 -14.59 0.74
C ASP A 218 22.94 -16.09 0.93
N GLN A 219 21.89 -16.90 0.94
CA GLN A 219 21.93 -18.35 1.00
C GLN A 219 22.83 -18.90 2.13
N ASP A 220 22.81 -18.23 3.28
CA ASP A 220 23.58 -18.56 4.49
C ASP A 220 22.60 -18.83 5.64
N ALA A 221 22.58 -20.07 6.15
CA ALA A 221 21.65 -20.48 7.18
C ALA A 221 21.85 -19.74 8.52
N ASP A 222 23.07 -19.31 8.84
CA ASP A 222 23.36 -18.58 10.08
C ASP A 222 22.87 -17.12 9.97
N LEU A 223 23.04 -16.48 8.81
CA LEU A 223 22.49 -15.15 8.56
C LEU A 223 20.97 -15.17 8.54
N ILE A 224 20.35 -16.17 7.92
CA ILE A 224 18.90 -16.35 7.89
C ILE A 224 18.36 -16.50 9.31
N PHE A 225 18.96 -17.38 10.10
CA PHE A 225 18.60 -17.56 11.51
C PHE A 225 18.70 -16.25 12.29
N THR A 226 19.83 -15.54 12.19
CA THR A 226 20.06 -14.28 12.91
C THR A 226 19.00 -13.22 12.53
N ARG A 227 18.74 -13.02 11.23
CA ARG A 227 17.75 -12.04 10.75
C ARG A 227 16.34 -12.38 11.16
N ALA A 228 15.98 -13.66 11.19
CA ALA A 228 14.67 -14.10 11.63
C ALA A 228 14.45 -13.95 13.14
N THR A 229 15.52 -14.06 13.97
CA THR A 229 15.37 -14.23 15.41
C THR A 229 15.90 -13.09 16.28
N ASP A 230 16.79 -12.23 15.78
CA ASP A 230 17.40 -11.16 16.58
C ASP A 230 16.36 -10.18 17.11
N GLY A 231 16.11 -10.23 18.44
CA GLY A 231 15.08 -9.42 19.11
C GLY A 231 13.64 -9.69 18.63
N LEU A 232 13.31 -10.94 18.23
CA LEU A 232 12.00 -11.36 17.74
C LEU A 232 10.88 -11.04 18.75
N LYS A 233 9.78 -10.47 18.26
CA LYS A 233 8.59 -10.11 19.05
C LYS A 233 7.33 -10.71 18.46
N ALA A 234 6.30 -10.81 19.31
CA ALA A 234 4.96 -11.17 18.85
C ALA A 234 4.45 -10.19 17.78
N GLY A 235 3.60 -10.68 16.88
CA GLY A 235 3.05 -9.90 15.77
C GLY A 235 3.97 -9.74 14.56
N GLU A 236 5.24 -10.17 14.65
CA GLU A 236 6.16 -10.01 13.51
C GLU A 236 5.86 -11.00 12.39
N LEU A 237 5.94 -10.47 11.14
CA LEU A 237 5.81 -11.21 9.90
C LEU A 237 7.21 -11.39 9.30
N ILE A 238 7.66 -12.64 9.15
CA ILE A 238 9.03 -12.97 8.73
C ILE A 238 8.97 -13.54 7.32
N LEU A 239 9.58 -12.83 6.36
CA LEU A 239 9.66 -13.25 4.97
C LEU A 239 10.80 -14.26 4.77
N LEU A 240 10.45 -15.35 4.11
CA LEU A 240 11.32 -16.45 3.70
C LEU A 240 11.00 -16.88 2.26
N HIS A 241 11.93 -17.61 1.65
CA HIS A 241 11.75 -18.29 0.38
C HIS A 241 12.20 -19.77 0.51
N PRO A 242 11.75 -20.69 -0.34
CA PRO A 242 12.10 -22.12 -0.23
C PRO A 242 13.54 -22.39 -0.74
N THR A 243 14.55 -21.79 -0.13
CA THR A 243 15.97 -22.02 -0.44
C THR A 243 16.53 -23.19 0.39
N ASP A 244 17.66 -23.78 -0.05
CA ASP A 244 18.34 -24.83 0.70
C ASP A 244 18.82 -24.33 2.07
N ALA A 245 19.31 -23.07 2.11
CA ALA A 245 19.76 -22.46 3.35
C ALA A 245 18.59 -22.19 4.32
N THR A 246 17.42 -21.83 3.80
CA THR A 246 16.20 -21.67 4.59
C THR A 246 15.78 -23.00 5.23
N VAL A 247 15.78 -24.08 4.46
CA VAL A 247 15.47 -25.42 4.99
C VAL A 247 16.43 -25.80 6.13
N GLN A 248 17.73 -25.45 6.02
CA GLN A 248 18.72 -25.69 7.07
C GLN A 248 18.51 -24.80 8.32
N ALA A 249 18.11 -23.54 8.13
CA ALA A 249 17.90 -22.58 9.22
C ALA A 249 16.60 -22.84 9.99
N LEU A 250 15.57 -23.37 9.31
CA LEU A 250 14.19 -23.40 9.80
C LEU A 250 14.01 -24.14 11.14
N PRO A 251 14.59 -25.33 11.39
CA PRO A 251 14.48 -25.97 12.70
C PRO A 251 14.98 -25.08 13.84
N ARG A 252 16.11 -24.42 13.65
CA ARG A 252 16.69 -23.52 14.66
C ARG A 252 15.80 -22.30 14.90
N ILE A 253 15.17 -21.75 13.85
CA ILE A 253 14.24 -20.64 13.96
C ILE A 253 13.01 -21.06 14.78
N LEU A 254 12.44 -22.23 14.51
CA LEU A 254 11.27 -22.73 15.22
C LEU A 254 11.60 -23.08 16.69
N ASP A 255 12.78 -23.64 16.95
CA ASP A 255 13.29 -23.83 18.31
C ASP A 255 13.38 -22.50 19.07
N TYR A 256 13.91 -21.46 18.42
CA TYR A 256 14.02 -20.14 19.03
C TYR A 256 12.63 -19.54 19.32
N VAL A 257 11.68 -19.62 18.36
CA VAL A 257 10.29 -19.19 18.55
C VAL A 257 9.69 -19.84 19.81
N LYS A 258 9.90 -21.14 20.00
CA LYS A 258 9.45 -21.88 21.17
C LYS A 258 10.16 -21.43 22.47
N ILE A 259 11.49 -21.23 22.43
CA ILE A 259 12.29 -20.80 23.59
C ILE A 259 11.84 -19.42 24.11
N VAL A 260 11.50 -18.49 23.21
CA VAL A 260 11.04 -17.14 23.61
C VAL A 260 9.55 -17.09 23.96
N GLY A 261 8.86 -18.24 24.00
CA GLY A 261 7.47 -18.35 24.39
C GLY A 261 6.47 -17.89 23.34
N LEU A 262 6.87 -17.84 22.07
CA LEU A 262 6.01 -17.50 20.94
C LEU A 262 5.50 -18.76 20.23
N THR A 263 4.48 -18.59 19.38
CA THR A 263 3.94 -19.65 18.53
C THR A 263 3.99 -19.21 17.07
N ALA A 264 4.51 -20.06 16.19
CA ALA A 264 4.42 -19.85 14.75
C ALA A 264 3.04 -20.25 14.24
N ASP A 265 2.37 -19.35 13.53
CA ASP A 265 1.00 -19.55 13.02
C ASP A 265 0.83 -18.92 11.64
N ILE A 266 -0.31 -19.18 10.99
CA ILE A 266 -0.66 -18.58 9.70
C ILE A 266 -0.81 -17.05 9.82
N VAL A 267 -0.55 -16.33 8.73
CA VAL A 267 -0.64 -14.87 8.70
C VAL A 267 -2.02 -14.39 9.16
N SER A 268 -3.11 -15.05 8.73
CA SER A 268 -4.48 -14.67 9.13
C SER A 268 -4.72 -14.74 10.64
N ASN A 269 -4.01 -15.58 11.36
CA ASN A 269 -4.11 -15.70 12.80
C ASN A 269 -3.20 -14.71 13.56
N VAL A 270 -2.20 -14.15 12.89
CA VAL A 270 -1.25 -13.18 13.47
C VAL A 270 -1.71 -11.75 13.27
N ILE A 271 -2.33 -11.40 12.13
CA ILE A 271 -2.81 -10.06 11.81
C ILE A 271 -4.16 -9.71 12.44
#